data_a70e96f446fc5ee4398baaeb491920d6
#
_entry.id   a70e96f446fc5ee4398baaeb491920d6
#
_cell.length_a   1.000
_cell.length_b   1.000
_cell.length_c   1.000
_cell.angle_alpha   90.00
_cell.angle_beta   90.00
_cell.angle_gamma   90.00
#
_symmetry.space_group_name_H-M   'P 1'
#
loop_
_entity.id
_entity.type
_entity.pdbx_description
1 polymer ?
#
loop_
_entity_poly.entity_id
_entity_poly.type
_entity_poly.pdbx_seq_one_letter_code
_entity_poly.pdbx_strand_id
1 'polypeptide(L)'
;VSEENIKNISKDIKYYIKTYNKGEIIAHEDDECRSLSLVLSGVVEIQRLYLNGKYIVLNRLNEGDVFGEALVFSKARTYPATVISLNESKVLFIDKSDILKILTKEEKVLENFISLLSNKVFILNSKIKSISFKSVRQKVIGYILNEVKEQKSNSIMLKNTKEEIAALLAIPRPSLSRELINLRNLGYIKFDRKKITVLDIKSLEEELFN
;
A
#
# COMPACT_ATOMS: atom_id res chain seq x y z
N VAL A 1 -3.59 -23.07 -0.18
CA VAL A 1 -4.52 -23.71 -1.15
C VAL A 1 -3.71 -24.78 -1.87
N SER A 2 -4.18 -26.04 -1.91
CA SER A 2 -3.46 -27.11 -2.61
C SER A 2 -3.58 -26.93 -4.13
N GLU A 3 -2.62 -27.47 -4.91
CA GLU A 3 -2.69 -27.45 -6.38
C GLU A 3 -3.99 -28.08 -6.92
N GLU A 4 -4.52 -29.06 -6.21
CA GLU A 4 -5.78 -29.73 -6.53
C GLU A 4 -6.98 -28.80 -6.39
N ASN A 5 -7.01 -27.96 -5.34
CA ASN A 5 -8.05 -26.95 -5.15
C ASN A 5 -8.00 -25.89 -6.26
N ILE A 6 -6.80 -25.46 -6.67
CA ILE A 6 -6.62 -24.50 -7.78
C ILE A 6 -7.18 -25.11 -9.08
N LYS A 7 -6.86 -26.36 -9.39
CA LYS A 7 -7.37 -27.04 -10.58
C LYS A 7 -8.89 -27.21 -10.56
N ASN A 8 -9.48 -27.49 -9.40
CA ASN A 8 -10.93 -27.64 -9.25
C ASN A 8 -11.67 -26.30 -9.38
N ILE A 9 -11.11 -25.23 -8.81
CA ILE A 9 -11.66 -23.88 -8.92
C ILE A 9 -11.62 -23.39 -10.38
N SER A 10 -10.53 -23.68 -11.12
CA SER A 10 -10.34 -23.21 -12.49
C SER A 10 -11.28 -23.84 -13.52
N LYS A 11 -11.88 -25.02 -13.22
CA LYS A 11 -12.81 -25.69 -14.13
C LYS A 11 -14.17 -25.01 -14.24
N ASP A 12 -14.58 -24.31 -13.19
CA ASP A 12 -15.93 -23.75 -13.04
C ASP A 12 -15.99 -22.22 -13.28
N ILE A 13 -14.85 -21.59 -13.57
CA ILE A 13 -14.76 -20.14 -13.73
C ILE A 13 -14.21 -19.76 -15.11
N LYS A 14 -14.71 -18.66 -15.63
CA LYS A 14 -14.14 -18.03 -16.83
C LYS A 14 -13.07 -17.02 -16.41
N TYR A 15 -11.90 -17.20 -16.95
CA TYR A 15 -10.78 -16.25 -16.83
C TYR A 15 -10.06 -16.15 -18.15
N TYR A 16 -9.31 -15.08 -18.35
CA TYR A 16 -8.37 -14.97 -19.45
C TYR A 16 -7.05 -14.38 -18.96
N ILE A 17 -5.98 -14.74 -19.65
CA ILE A 17 -4.64 -14.22 -19.39
C ILE A 17 -4.21 -13.42 -20.61
N LYS A 18 -3.70 -12.21 -20.38
CA LYS A 18 -3.14 -11.38 -21.44
C LYS A 18 -1.71 -10.99 -21.09
N THR A 19 -0.85 -11.05 -22.09
CA THR A 19 0.54 -10.58 -22.00
C THR A 19 0.61 -9.16 -22.54
N TYR A 20 1.32 -8.31 -21.83
CA TYR A 20 1.56 -6.92 -22.18
C TYR A 20 3.06 -6.67 -22.27
N ASN A 21 3.49 -5.99 -23.33
CA ASN A 21 4.86 -5.54 -23.46
C ASN A 21 5.12 -4.30 -22.60
N LYS A 22 6.41 -3.96 -22.44
CA LYS A 22 6.81 -2.73 -21.75
C LYS A 22 6.15 -1.50 -22.39
N GLY A 23 5.48 -0.69 -21.57
CA GLY A 23 4.81 0.53 -21.97
C GLY A 23 3.40 0.33 -22.53
N GLU A 24 2.91 -0.92 -22.65
CA GLU A 24 1.53 -1.16 -23.07
C GLU A 24 0.55 -0.81 -21.95
N ILE A 25 -0.55 -0.18 -22.36
CA ILE A 25 -1.64 0.19 -21.46
C ILE A 25 -2.55 -1.00 -21.26
N ILE A 26 -2.80 -1.33 -19.99
CA ILE A 26 -3.69 -2.41 -19.54
C ILE A 26 -5.13 -1.88 -19.44
N ALA A 27 -5.28 -0.67 -18.90
CA ALA A 27 -6.55 0.07 -18.81
C ALA A 27 -6.27 1.58 -18.81
N HIS A 28 -7.11 2.36 -19.46
CA HIS A 28 -7.07 3.82 -19.39
C HIS A 28 -7.82 4.34 -18.16
N GLU A 29 -7.49 5.56 -17.72
CA GLU A 29 -8.35 6.33 -16.82
C GLU A 29 -9.75 6.42 -17.44
N ASP A 30 -10.79 6.27 -16.62
CA ASP A 30 -12.21 6.24 -16.96
C ASP A 30 -12.72 5.00 -17.72
N ASP A 31 -11.86 4.06 -18.13
CA ASP A 31 -12.32 2.76 -18.64
C ASP A 31 -13.14 2.00 -17.60
N GLU A 32 -14.16 1.27 -18.06
CA GLU A 32 -14.98 0.44 -17.17
C GLU A 32 -14.18 -0.77 -16.64
N CYS A 33 -14.12 -0.94 -15.33
CA CYS A 33 -13.51 -2.09 -14.68
C CYS A 33 -14.54 -3.20 -14.44
N ARG A 34 -14.49 -4.26 -15.23
CA ARG A 34 -15.41 -5.41 -15.15
C ARG A 34 -14.83 -6.61 -14.43
N SER A 35 -13.51 -6.69 -14.35
CA SER A 35 -12.78 -7.86 -13.88
C SER A 35 -11.83 -7.49 -12.75
N LEU A 36 -11.65 -8.41 -11.82
CA LEU A 36 -10.52 -8.42 -10.90
C LEU A 36 -9.29 -8.90 -11.66
N SER A 37 -8.17 -8.25 -11.44
CA SER A 37 -6.92 -8.53 -12.15
C SER A 37 -5.83 -8.97 -11.16
N LEU A 38 -5.06 -10.00 -11.54
CA LEU A 38 -3.91 -10.52 -10.79
C LEU A 38 -2.67 -10.46 -11.67
N VAL A 39 -1.60 -9.86 -11.18
CA VAL A 39 -0.29 -9.87 -11.85
C VAL A 39 0.34 -11.25 -11.66
N LEU A 40 0.48 -12.02 -12.74
CA LEU A 40 1.10 -13.34 -12.73
C LEU A 40 2.62 -13.27 -12.89
N SER A 41 3.11 -12.27 -13.63
CA SER A 41 4.54 -11.97 -13.77
C SER A 41 4.74 -10.53 -14.23
N GLY A 42 5.92 -9.98 -14.01
CA GLY A 42 6.28 -8.62 -14.39
C GLY A 42 5.88 -7.58 -13.36
N VAL A 43 5.87 -6.31 -13.78
CA VAL A 43 5.56 -5.15 -12.95
C VAL A 43 4.57 -4.25 -13.66
N VAL A 44 3.48 -3.92 -12.97
CA VAL A 44 2.42 -3.04 -13.46
C VAL A 44 2.40 -1.78 -12.59
N GLU A 45 2.21 -0.62 -13.22
CA GLU A 45 2.16 0.66 -12.52
C GLU A 45 0.82 1.36 -12.75
N ILE A 46 0.26 1.93 -11.69
CA ILE A 46 -0.93 2.76 -11.75
C ILE A 46 -0.47 4.22 -11.74
N GLN A 47 -0.77 4.94 -12.83
CA GLN A 47 -0.30 6.31 -13.06
C GLN A 47 -1.47 7.24 -13.33
N ARG A 48 -1.42 8.44 -12.75
CA ARG A 48 -2.27 9.54 -13.19
C ARG A 48 -1.51 10.43 -14.14
N LEU A 49 -2.00 10.55 -15.36
CA LEU A 49 -1.44 11.40 -16.40
C LEU A 49 -2.03 12.80 -16.31
N TYR A 50 -1.22 13.81 -16.59
CA TYR A 50 -1.64 15.22 -16.65
C TYR A 50 -1.49 15.76 -18.08
N LEU A 51 -2.28 16.77 -18.42
CA LEU A 51 -2.28 17.40 -19.75
C LEU A 51 -0.91 17.94 -20.20
N ASN A 52 -0.02 18.23 -19.27
CA ASN A 52 1.33 18.71 -19.54
C ASN A 52 2.35 17.57 -19.81
N GLY A 53 1.88 16.33 -19.98
CA GLY A 53 2.71 15.15 -20.22
C GLY A 53 3.42 14.58 -18.98
N LYS A 54 3.26 15.22 -17.82
CA LYS A 54 3.76 14.67 -16.55
C LYS A 54 2.81 13.62 -16.01
N TYR A 55 3.33 12.70 -15.20
CA TYR A 55 2.52 11.71 -14.50
C TYR A 55 2.94 11.57 -13.04
N ILE A 56 2.04 11.09 -12.22
CA ILE A 56 2.31 10.70 -10.84
C ILE A 56 2.04 9.21 -10.70
N VAL A 57 3.00 8.50 -10.15
CA VAL A 57 2.85 7.09 -9.79
C VAL A 57 2.02 6.99 -8.52
N LEU A 58 0.87 6.34 -8.61
CA LEU A 58 -0.01 6.10 -7.48
C LEU A 58 0.32 4.78 -6.78
N ASN A 59 0.66 3.75 -7.55
CA ASN A 59 1.04 2.44 -7.01
C ASN A 59 1.86 1.64 -8.02
N ARG A 60 2.69 0.69 -7.50
CA ARG A 60 3.34 -0.37 -8.26
C ARG A 60 2.86 -1.71 -7.78
N LEU A 61 2.60 -2.58 -8.72
CA LEU A 61 2.05 -3.91 -8.51
C LEU A 61 3.06 -4.92 -9.06
N ASN A 62 3.47 -5.83 -8.21
CA ASN A 62 4.39 -6.91 -8.54
C ASN A 62 3.64 -8.24 -8.72
N GLU A 63 4.35 -9.28 -9.06
CA GLU A 63 3.81 -10.64 -9.10
C GLU A 63 3.08 -10.98 -7.79
N GLY A 64 1.85 -11.50 -7.91
CA GLY A 64 0.96 -11.82 -6.80
C GLY A 64 0.05 -10.67 -6.36
N ASP A 65 0.28 -9.44 -6.82
CA ASP A 65 -0.58 -8.31 -6.47
C ASP A 65 -1.88 -8.31 -7.28
N VAL A 66 -2.96 -7.85 -6.63
CA VAL A 66 -4.31 -7.77 -7.18
C VAL A 66 -4.71 -6.31 -7.36
N PHE A 67 -5.38 -6.00 -8.47
CA PHE A 67 -5.98 -4.69 -8.73
C PHE A 67 -7.37 -4.80 -9.36
N GLY A 68 -8.13 -3.70 -9.33
CA GLY A 68 -9.51 -3.67 -9.80
C GLY A 68 -10.53 -4.19 -8.79
N GLU A 69 -10.10 -4.82 -7.69
CA GLU A 69 -10.99 -5.38 -6.66
C GLU A 69 -11.91 -4.34 -6.03
N ALA A 70 -11.40 -3.15 -5.77
CA ALA A 70 -12.19 -2.05 -5.21
C ALA A 70 -13.23 -1.52 -6.20
N LEU A 71 -12.94 -1.58 -7.50
CA LEU A 71 -13.80 -1.06 -8.56
C LEU A 71 -14.93 -2.03 -8.92
N VAL A 72 -14.58 -3.31 -9.09
CA VAL A 72 -15.53 -4.37 -9.47
C VAL A 72 -16.70 -4.49 -8.50
N PHE A 73 -16.44 -4.27 -7.19
CA PHE A 73 -17.45 -4.38 -6.14
C PHE A 73 -18.03 -3.03 -5.71
N SER A 74 -17.48 -1.89 -6.18
CA SER A 74 -17.99 -0.56 -5.87
C SER A 74 -19.10 -0.10 -6.81
N LYS A 75 -19.69 1.07 -6.52
CA LYS A 75 -20.60 1.77 -7.43
C LYS A 75 -19.84 2.52 -8.54
N ALA A 76 -18.63 3.00 -8.25
CA ALA A 76 -17.74 3.64 -9.22
C ALA A 76 -16.95 2.54 -9.93
N ARG A 77 -17.41 2.15 -11.12
CA ARG A 77 -16.84 1.01 -11.88
C ARG A 77 -15.82 1.43 -12.91
N THR A 78 -15.20 2.60 -12.77
CA THR A 78 -14.21 3.10 -13.72
C THR A 78 -12.84 3.20 -13.07
N TYR A 79 -11.78 2.98 -13.86
CA TYR A 79 -10.41 3.15 -13.39
C TYR A 79 -10.13 4.63 -13.09
N PRO A 80 -9.68 4.98 -11.86
CA PRO A 80 -9.39 6.38 -11.50
C PRO A 80 -8.03 6.86 -12.03
N ALA A 81 -7.30 6.00 -12.74
CA ALA A 81 -5.98 6.26 -13.28
C ALA A 81 -5.60 5.20 -14.31
N THR A 82 -4.65 5.51 -15.20
CA THR A 82 -4.15 4.60 -16.21
C THR A 82 -3.28 3.50 -15.58
N VAL A 83 -3.47 2.27 -16.04
CA VAL A 83 -2.70 1.08 -15.64
C VAL A 83 -1.79 0.70 -16.79
N ILE A 84 -0.47 0.64 -16.55
CA ILE A 84 0.56 0.43 -17.57
C ILE A 84 1.54 -0.67 -17.17
N SER A 85 2.03 -1.43 -18.13
CA SER A 85 3.06 -2.43 -17.92
C SER A 85 4.46 -1.80 -17.99
N LEU A 86 5.30 -2.00 -16.96
CA LEU A 86 6.67 -1.46 -16.92
C LEU A 86 7.72 -2.34 -17.60
N ASN A 87 7.42 -3.63 -17.74
CA ASN A 87 8.21 -4.64 -18.44
C ASN A 87 7.25 -5.64 -19.08
N GLU A 88 7.74 -6.74 -19.68
CA GLU A 88 6.84 -7.81 -20.09
C GLU A 88 6.08 -8.35 -18.87
N SER A 89 4.75 -8.26 -18.89
CA SER A 89 3.88 -8.62 -17.78
C SER A 89 2.75 -9.52 -18.24
N LYS A 90 2.41 -10.52 -17.43
CA LYS A 90 1.22 -11.37 -17.63
C LYS A 90 0.19 -11.05 -16.58
N VAL A 91 -1.03 -10.77 -17.01
CA VAL A 91 -2.14 -10.41 -16.11
C VAL A 91 -3.29 -11.36 -16.35
N LEU A 92 -3.78 -11.96 -15.26
CA LEU A 92 -5.00 -12.76 -15.23
C LEU A 92 -6.18 -11.85 -14.92
N PHE A 93 -7.29 -12.04 -15.63
CA PHE A 93 -8.54 -11.33 -15.44
C PHE A 93 -9.67 -12.31 -15.13
N ILE A 94 -10.44 -12.01 -14.07
CA ILE A 94 -11.60 -12.81 -13.65
C ILE A 94 -12.79 -11.87 -13.48
N ASP A 95 -13.90 -12.17 -14.16
CA ASP A 95 -15.10 -11.37 -14.08
C ASP A 95 -15.78 -11.47 -12.70
N LYS A 96 -16.49 -10.41 -12.32
CA LYS A 96 -17.19 -10.32 -11.02
C LYS A 96 -18.03 -11.55 -10.68
N SER A 97 -18.78 -12.07 -11.64
CA SER A 97 -19.66 -13.25 -11.44
C SER A 97 -18.87 -14.50 -11.10
N ASP A 98 -17.71 -14.68 -11.71
CA ASP A 98 -16.86 -15.84 -11.48
C ASP A 98 -16.05 -15.72 -10.18
N ILE A 99 -15.64 -14.49 -9.80
CA ILE A 99 -15.07 -14.25 -8.46
C ILE A 99 -16.08 -14.62 -7.38
N LEU A 100 -17.34 -14.19 -7.51
CA LEU A 100 -18.38 -14.52 -6.52
C LEU A 100 -18.59 -16.03 -6.41
N LYS A 101 -18.56 -16.79 -7.52
CA LYS A 101 -18.64 -18.25 -7.47
C LYS A 101 -17.49 -18.86 -6.68
N ILE A 102 -16.26 -18.37 -6.85
CA ILE A 102 -15.10 -18.87 -6.09
C ILE A 102 -15.26 -18.55 -4.60
N LEU A 103 -15.59 -17.31 -4.28
CA LEU A 103 -15.72 -16.85 -2.89
C LEU A 103 -16.84 -17.59 -2.12
N THR A 104 -17.90 -18.00 -2.82
CA THR A 104 -19.00 -18.76 -2.20
C THR A 104 -18.73 -20.26 -2.06
N LYS A 105 -17.82 -20.82 -2.86
CA LYS A 105 -17.47 -22.25 -2.82
C LYS A 105 -16.32 -22.57 -1.88
N GLU A 106 -15.36 -21.65 -1.75
CA GLU A 106 -14.07 -21.88 -1.10
C GLU A 106 -13.85 -20.90 0.05
N GLU A 107 -14.19 -21.32 1.26
CA GLU A 107 -14.07 -20.50 2.49
C GLU A 107 -12.67 -19.89 2.65
N LYS A 108 -11.61 -20.65 2.35
CA LYS A 108 -10.23 -20.18 2.45
C LYS A 108 -9.92 -19.06 1.47
N VAL A 109 -10.50 -19.08 0.28
CA VAL A 109 -10.34 -18.01 -0.70
C VAL A 109 -11.10 -16.77 -0.24
N LEU A 110 -12.30 -16.94 0.32
CA LEU A 110 -13.08 -15.86 0.91
C LEU A 110 -12.33 -15.19 2.07
N GLU A 111 -11.79 -15.95 3.01
CA GLU A 111 -10.98 -15.43 4.12
C GLU A 111 -9.78 -14.61 3.62
N ASN A 112 -9.04 -15.14 2.63
CA ASN A 112 -7.90 -14.47 2.04
C ASN A 112 -8.30 -13.17 1.33
N PHE A 113 -9.42 -13.17 0.63
CA PHE A 113 -9.94 -11.99 -0.05
C PHE A 113 -10.37 -10.89 0.94
N ILE A 114 -11.10 -11.28 2.00
CA ILE A 114 -11.47 -10.36 3.09
C ILE A 114 -10.22 -9.81 3.78
N SER A 115 -9.23 -10.65 4.07
CA SER A 115 -7.96 -10.24 4.67
C SER A 115 -7.20 -9.25 3.78
N LEU A 116 -7.17 -9.47 2.47
CA LEU A 116 -6.56 -8.56 1.50
C LEU A 116 -7.23 -7.18 1.54
N LEU A 117 -8.56 -7.13 1.50
CA LEU A 117 -9.30 -5.87 1.57
C LEU A 117 -9.11 -5.16 2.91
N SER A 118 -9.17 -5.90 4.02
CA SER A 118 -8.97 -5.37 5.38
C SER A 118 -7.57 -4.76 5.53
N ASN A 119 -6.53 -5.43 5.01
CA ASN A 119 -5.17 -4.90 5.03
C ASN A 119 -5.03 -3.63 4.18
N LYS A 120 -5.67 -3.57 3.01
CA LYS A 120 -5.68 -2.33 2.19
C LYS A 120 -6.38 -1.17 2.91
N VAL A 121 -7.51 -1.42 3.59
CA VAL A 121 -8.20 -0.41 4.41
C VAL A 121 -7.32 0.05 5.58
N PHE A 122 -6.66 -0.88 6.28
CA PHE A 122 -5.75 -0.55 7.38
C PHE A 122 -4.59 0.34 6.93
N ILE A 123 -3.94 -0.01 5.80
CA ILE A 123 -2.86 0.79 5.20
C ILE A 123 -3.36 2.17 4.80
N LEU A 124 -4.55 2.26 4.19
CA LEU A 124 -5.15 3.54 3.79
C LEU A 124 -5.42 4.43 5.01
N ASN A 125 -6.00 3.89 6.07
CA ASN A 125 -6.24 4.61 7.33
C ASN A 125 -4.93 5.11 7.96
N SER A 126 -3.87 4.31 7.89
CA SER A 126 -2.54 4.71 8.38
C SER A 126 -1.95 5.85 7.54
N LYS A 127 -2.11 5.81 6.21
CA LYS A 127 -1.72 6.92 5.32
C LYS A 127 -2.53 8.19 5.61
N ILE A 128 -3.84 8.10 5.83
CA ILE A 128 -4.68 9.25 6.18
C ILE A 128 -4.21 9.88 7.48
N LYS A 129 -3.90 9.09 8.51
CA LYS A 129 -3.32 9.62 9.77
C LYS A 129 -2.00 10.35 9.51
N SER A 130 -1.13 9.83 8.65
CA SER A 130 0.15 10.48 8.33
C SER A 130 -0.02 11.80 7.55
N ILE A 131 -1.08 11.92 6.73
CA ILE A 131 -1.42 13.15 5.99
C ILE A 131 -2.05 14.20 6.91
N SER A 132 -2.74 13.79 7.99
CA SER A 132 -3.34 14.71 8.96
C SER A 132 -2.28 15.49 9.76
N PHE A 133 -1.06 15.01 9.83
CA PHE A 133 0.05 15.75 10.44
C PHE A 133 0.56 16.85 9.50
N LYS A 134 0.39 18.10 9.92
CA LYS A 134 0.72 19.28 9.11
C LYS A 134 2.23 19.55 9.00
N SER A 135 3.01 19.15 10.01
CA SER A 135 4.44 19.43 10.07
C SER A 135 5.30 18.17 10.01
N VAL A 136 6.57 18.33 9.59
CA VAL A 136 7.58 17.27 9.64
C VAL A 136 7.74 16.73 11.07
N ARG A 137 7.71 17.62 12.06
CA ARG A 137 7.78 17.30 13.49
C ARG A 137 6.67 16.34 13.90
N GLN A 138 5.42 16.72 13.61
CA GLN A 138 4.25 15.89 13.94
C GLN A 138 4.31 14.52 13.27
N LYS A 139 4.75 14.45 12.02
CA LYS A 139 4.92 13.16 11.31
C LYS A 139 5.95 12.26 11.99
N VAL A 140 7.09 12.82 12.39
CA VAL A 140 8.17 12.07 13.05
C VAL A 140 7.73 11.63 14.44
N ILE A 141 7.11 12.50 15.22
CA ILE A 141 6.58 12.18 16.55
C ILE A 141 5.50 11.10 16.46
N GLY A 142 4.55 11.24 15.53
CA GLY A 142 3.49 10.26 15.30
C GLY A 142 4.04 8.87 14.96
N TYR A 143 5.10 8.80 14.15
CA TYR A 143 5.81 7.55 13.86
C TYR A 143 6.42 6.95 15.13
N ILE A 144 7.16 7.74 15.92
CA ILE A 144 7.81 7.28 17.16
C ILE A 144 6.78 6.74 18.14
N LEU A 145 5.70 7.49 18.40
CA LEU A 145 4.64 7.09 19.33
C LEU A 145 3.91 5.82 18.85
N ASN A 146 3.70 5.67 17.55
CA ASN A 146 3.13 4.44 16.99
C ASN A 146 4.06 3.23 17.21
N GLU A 147 5.36 3.37 16.96
CA GLU A 147 6.33 2.29 17.21
C GLU A 147 6.43 1.94 18.70
N VAL A 148 6.36 2.93 19.63
CA VAL A 148 6.28 2.70 21.07
C VAL A 148 5.06 1.82 21.41
N LYS A 149 3.92 2.13 20.84
CA LYS A 149 2.68 1.36 21.05
C LYS A 149 2.76 -0.05 20.48
N GLU A 150 3.26 -0.20 19.26
CA GLU A 150 3.39 -1.50 18.59
C GLU A 150 4.40 -2.42 19.29
N GLN A 151 5.56 -1.87 19.71
CA GLN A 151 6.60 -2.63 20.37
C GLN A 151 6.39 -2.71 21.90
N LYS A 152 5.37 -2.04 22.43
CA LYS A 152 5.05 -1.96 23.87
C LYS A 152 6.28 -1.59 24.72
N SER A 153 7.10 -0.70 24.21
CA SER A 153 8.38 -0.31 24.81
C SER A 153 8.74 1.12 24.47
N ASN A 154 9.23 1.88 25.46
CA ASN A 154 9.80 3.21 25.21
C ASN A 154 11.15 3.14 24.45
N SER A 155 11.67 1.95 24.25
CA SER A 155 12.93 1.70 23.57
C SER A 155 12.65 0.88 22.31
N ILE A 156 12.38 1.59 21.22
CA ILE A 156 11.96 1.02 19.95
C ILE A 156 13.16 0.68 19.07
N MET A 157 13.13 -0.52 18.48
CA MET A 157 14.07 -0.94 17.45
C MET A 157 13.55 -0.54 16.08
N LEU A 158 14.38 0.18 15.31
CA LEU A 158 14.02 0.57 13.96
C LEU A 158 14.14 -0.65 13.03
N LYS A 159 13.01 -1.11 12.51
CA LYS A 159 12.93 -2.20 11.52
C LYS A 159 13.38 -1.72 10.13
N ASN A 160 13.19 -0.44 9.85
CA ASN A 160 13.44 0.22 8.57
C ASN A 160 14.65 1.16 8.67
N THR A 161 15.31 1.37 7.55
CA THR A 161 16.33 2.39 7.39
C THR A 161 15.74 3.80 7.48
N LYS A 162 16.54 4.82 7.77
CA LYS A 162 16.07 6.22 7.78
C LYS A 162 15.55 6.67 6.40
N GLU A 163 16.03 6.08 5.32
CA GLU A 163 15.54 6.28 3.95
C GLU A 163 14.09 5.78 3.81
N GLU A 164 13.86 4.55 4.25
CA GLU A 164 12.53 3.91 4.21
C GLU A 164 11.54 4.61 5.14
N ILE A 165 11.97 5.02 6.34
CA ILE A 165 11.12 5.77 7.28
C ILE A 165 10.74 7.13 6.67
N ALA A 166 11.68 7.84 6.04
CA ALA A 166 11.42 9.11 5.40
C ALA A 166 10.42 8.96 4.24
N ALA A 167 10.57 7.90 3.43
CA ALA A 167 9.62 7.55 2.37
C ALA A 167 8.23 7.22 2.93
N LEU A 168 8.15 6.44 4.03
CA LEU A 168 6.89 6.11 4.71
C LEU A 168 6.15 7.36 5.19
N LEU A 169 6.88 8.35 5.72
CA LEU A 169 6.33 9.60 6.22
C LEU A 169 6.10 10.66 5.12
N ALA A 170 6.46 10.35 3.88
CA ALA A 170 6.43 11.29 2.75
C ALA A 170 7.14 12.61 3.09
N ILE A 171 8.39 12.51 3.60
CA ILE A 171 9.27 13.65 3.91
C ILE A 171 10.68 13.39 3.34
N PRO A 172 11.46 14.44 3.05
CA PRO A 172 12.85 14.27 2.67
C PRO A 172 13.68 13.67 3.80
N ARG A 173 14.58 12.69 3.49
CA ARG A 173 15.50 12.11 4.47
C ARG A 173 16.29 13.12 5.31
N PRO A 174 16.81 14.22 4.74
CA PRO A 174 17.47 15.26 5.54
C PRO A 174 16.54 15.89 6.58
N SER A 175 15.25 16.04 6.28
CA SER A 175 14.25 16.59 7.19
C SER A 175 13.97 15.66 8.36
N LEU A 176 13.86 14.32 8.09
CA LEU A 176 13.78 13.31 9.15
C LEU A 176 14.99 13.39 10.08
N SER A 177 16.20 13.42 9.51
CA SER A 177 17.43 13.44 10.32
C SER A 177 17.54 14.70 11.19
N ARG A 178 17.19 15.88 10.64
CA ARG A 178 17.15 17.13 11.40
C ARG A 178 16.15 17.07 12.55
N GLU A 179 14.95 16.53 12.29
CA GLU A 179 13.92 16.48 13.32
C GLU A 179 14.26 15.51 14.45
N LEU A 180 14.86 14.36 14.15
CA LEU A 180 15.37 13.45 15.19
C LEU A 180 16.45 14.13 16.07
N ILE A 181 17.32 14.95 15.47
CA ILE A 181 18.31 15.74 16.20
C ILE A 181 17.63 16.80 17.08
N ASN A 182 16.60 17.49 16.57
CA ASN A 182 15.83 18.47 17.32
C ASN A 182 15.16 17.84 18.54
N LEU A 183 14.46 16.72 18.36
CA LEU A 183 13.80 16.00 19.45
C LEU A 183 14.81 15.48 20.50
N ARG A 184 16.00 15.07 20.06
CA ARG A 184 17.10 14.73 20.98
C ARG A 184 17.59 15.94 21.77
N ASN A 185 17.79 17.06 21.12
CA ASN A 185 18.27 18.29 21.76
C ASN A 185 17.25 18.86 22.76
N LEU A 186 15.95 18.65 22.52
CA LEU A 186 14.87 18.97 23.47
C LEU A 186 14.81 17.97 24.65
N GLY A 187 15.58 16.91 24.60
CA GLY A 187 15.60 15.89 25.67
C GLY A 187 14.46 14.87 25.59
N TYR A 188 13.64 14.89 24.54
CA TYR A 188 12.48 14.02 24.43
C TYR A 188 12.85 12.60 24.04
N ILE A 189 13.95 12.43 23.25
CA ILE A 189 14.43 11.12 22.81
C ILE A 189 15.95 11.02 22.91
N LYS A 190 16.44 9.76 22.95
CA LYS A 190 17.79 9.39 22.55
C LYS A 190 17.71 8.48 21.35
N PHE A 191 18.64 8.55 20.41
CA PHE A 191 18.67 7.64 19.28
C PHE A 191 20.09 7.32 18.83
N ASP A 192 20.24 6.15 18.27
CA ASP A 192 21.43 5.69 17.54
C ASP A 192 21.05 5.21 16.13
N ARG A 193 21.88 4.32 15.55
CA ARG A 193 21.68 3.83 14.18
C ARG A 193 20.42 2.95 14.01
N LYS A 194 20.05 2.20 15.06
CA LYS A 194 19.00 1.16 15.00
C LYS A 194 17.95 1.29 16.08
N LYS A 195 18.07 2.26 16.98
CA LYS A 195 17.24 2.35 18.19
C LYS A 195 16.87 3.80 18.48
N ILE A 196 15.61 4.01 18.89
CA ILE A 196 15.15 5.26 19.48
C ILE A 196 14.63 4.93 20.87
N THR A 197 15.07 5.68 21.89
CA THR A 197 14.56 5.59 23.26
C THR A 197 13.82 6.86 23.57
N VAL A 198 12.54 6.76 23.86
CA VAL A 198 11.69 7.88 24.31
C VAL A 198 11.96 8.12 25.80
N LEU A 199 12.33 9.34 26.13
CA LEU A 199 12.63 9.80 27.50
C LEU A 199 11.41 10.49 28.12
N ASP A 200 10.66 11.25 27.32
CA ASP A 200 9.48 11.98 27.74
C ASP A 200 8.33 11.79 26.73
N ILE A 201 7.44 10.85 27.04
CA ILE A 201 6.26 10.55 26.22
C ILE A 201 5.28 11.72 26.25
N LYS A 202 5.06 12.34 27.40
CA LYS A 202 4.06 13.40 27.56
C LYS A 202 4.38 14.59 26.69
N SER A 203 5.62 15.07 26.74
CA SER A 203 6.08 16.17 25.88
C SER A 203 5.97 15.83 24.40
N LEU A 204 6.23 14.57 23.99
CA LEU A 204 6.01 14.15 22.59
C LEU A 204 4.52 14.17 22.20
N GLU A 205 3.63 13.76 23.11
CA GLU A 205 2.19 13.79 22.84
C GLU A 205 1.68 15.24 22.76
N GLU A 206 2.13 16.14 23.62
CA GLU A 206 1.76 17.57 23.58
C GLU A 206 2.22 18.23 22.26
N GLU A 207 3.45 17.97 21.81
CA GLU A 207 3.99 18.47 20.52
C GLU A 207 3.22 17.95 19.30
N LEU A 208 2.48 16.86 19.43
CA LEU A 208 1.68 16.32 18.34
C LEU A 208 0.44 17.18 18.06
N PHE A 209 -0.07 17.89 19.06
CA PHE A 209 -1.30 18.69 18.99
C PHE A 209 -1.05 20.19 18.87
N ASN A 210 0.20 20.64 19.00
CA ASN A 210 0.65 22.01 18.76
C ASN A 210 1.09 22.18 17.29
#